data_e4869bb4d5638260a3e970d59d2ed39f
#
_entry.id   e4869bb4d5638260a3e970d59d2ed39f
#
_cell.length_a   1.000
_cell.length_b   1.000
_cell.length_c   1.000
_cell.angle_alpha   90.00
_cell.angle_beta   90.00
_cell.angle_gamma   90.00
#
_symmetry.space_group_name_H-M   'P 1'
#
loop_
_entity.id
_entity.type
_entity.pdbx_description
1 polymer ?
#
loop_
_entity_poly.entity_id
_entity_poly.type
_entity_poly.pdbx_seq_one_letter_code
_entity_poly.pdbx_strand_id
1 'polypeptide(L)'
;MNIGSVIKKYRKVSGFTQEEMANRLGVTTPAVNKWENGNSNPDIELLAPIARLLHISLDTLLSFHENLTDVEITELIQEMDKMFSVEGYEKTYQWAVNIIKDYPNCNMLIWQVAVMLDSRRIIGQCCLLYTSDAADDLT
;
A
#
# COMPACT_ATOMS: atom_id res chain seq x y z
N MET A 1 -6.57 0.67 -2.43
CA MET A 1 -7.87 0.80 -3.18
C MET A 1 -7.67 1.84 -4.27
N ASN A 2 -8.17 1.58 -5.48
CA ASN A 2 -7.98 2.50 -6.62
C ASN A 2 -9.13 3.52 -6.63
N ILE A 3 -8.86 4.76 -7.06
CA ILE A 3 -9.82 5.87 -7.10
C ILE A 3 -11.14 5.49 -7.83
N GLY A 4 -11.07 4.72 -8.91
CA GLY A 4 -12.25 4.28 -9.66
C GLY A 4 -13.18 3.38 -8.85
N SER A 5 -12.62 2.51 -8.01
CA SER A 5 -13.42 1.65 -7.13
C SER A 5 -14.12 2.45 -6.02
N VAL A 6 -13.49 3.51 -5.53
CA VAL A 6 -14.09 4.45 -4.55
C VAL A 6 -15.23 5.22 -5.20
N ILE A 7 -15.01 5.78 -6.39
CA ILE A 7 -16.04 6.50 -7.16
C ILE A 7 -17.25 5.59 -7.36
N LYS A 8 -17.06 4.37 -7.85
CA LYS A 8 -18.13 3.39 -8.10
C LYS A 8 -18.91 3.05 -6.84
N LYS A 9 -18.21 2.82 -5.73
CA LYS A 9 -18.82 2.50 -4.44
C LYS A 9 -19.73 3.64 -3.97
N TYR A 10 -19.19 4.85 -3.87
CA TYR A 10 -19.93 5.98 -3.32
C TYR A 10 -21.01 6.51 -4.28
N ARG A 11 -20.81 6.43 -5.60
CA ARG A 11 -21.87 6.71 -6.57
C ARG A 11 -23.09 5.82 -6.33
N LYS A 12 -22.88 4.52 -6.17
CA LYS A 12 -23.97 3.57 -5.87
C LYS A 12 -24.65 3.85 -4.53
N VAL A 13 -23.87 4.17 -3.49
CA VAL A 13 -24.41 4.55 -2.19
C VAL A 13 -25.25 5.82 -2.28
N SER A 14 -24.83 6.79 -3.09
CA SER A 14 -25.57 8.02 -3.34
C SER A 14 -26.77 7.86 -4.31
N GLY A 15 -26.94 6.67 -4.88
CA GLY A 15 -28.06 6.36 -5.77
C GLY A 15 -27.95 6.93 -7.18
N PHE A 16 -26.77 7.43 -7.59
CA PHE A 16 -26.58 7.97 -8.93
C PHE A 16 -26.26 6.87 -9.95
N THR A 17 -26.85 7.04 -11.17
CA THR A 17 -26.35 6.33 -12.35
C THR A 17 -25.06 6.97 -12.86
N GLN A 18 -24.32 6.27 -13.71
CA GLN A 18 -23.13 6.86 -14.36
C GLN A 18 -23.47 8.09 -15.19
N GLU A 19 -24.61 8.08 -15.87
CA GLU A 19 -25.13 9.19 -16.66
C GLU A 19 -25.46 10.41 -15.80
N GLU A 20 -26.18 10.23 -14.70
CA GLU A 20 -26.50 11.31 -13.77
C GLU A 20 -25.26 11.92 -13.15
N MET A 21 -24.29 11.12 -12.77
CA MET A 21 -23.00 11.59 -12.27
C MET A 21 -22.25 12.39 -13.35
N ALA A 22 -22.18 11.86 -14.58
CA ALA A 22 -21.53 12.51 -15.71
C ALA A 22 -22.16 13.88 -15.99
N ASN A 23 -23.49 13.96 -16.05
CA ASN A 23 -24.22 15.21 -16.27
C ASN A 23 -23.95 16.25 -15.18
N ARG A 24 -23.89 15.84 -13.90
CA ARG A 24 -23.61 16.75 -12.78
C ARG A 24 -22.18 17.27 -12.77
N LEU A 25 -21.23 16.47 -13.27
CA LEU A 25 -19.81 16.85 -13.35
C LEU A 25 -19.44 17.54 -14.67
N GLY A 26 -20.35 17.60 -15.63
CA GLY A 26 -20.06 18.16 -16.95
C GLY A 26 -19.11 17.32 -17.79
N VAL A 27 -19.11 16.00 -17.60
CA VAL A 27 -18.28 15.04 -18.33
C VAL A 27 -19.16 14.04 -19.09
N THR A 28 -18.56 13.19 -19.89
CA THR A 28 -19.27 12.14 -20.64
C THR A 28 -19.48 10.88 -19.78
N THR A 29 -20.56 10.16 -20.03
CA THR A 29 -20.81 8.86 -19.37
C THR A 29 -19.69 7.85 -19.61
N PRO A 30 -19.11 7.71 -20.81
CA PRO A 30 -17.93 6.87 -21.03
C PRO A 30 -16.72 7.26 -20.19
N ALA A 31 -16.53 8.55 -19.87
CA ALA A 31 -15.46 8.98 -18.99
C ALA A 31 -15.63 8.41 -17.58
N VAL A 32 -16.83 8.52 -16.99
CA VAL A 32 -17.14 7.92 -15.68
C VAL A 32 -16.94 6.40 -15.69
N ASN A 33 -17.39 5.74 -16.74
CA ASN A 33 -17.19 4.30 -16.91
C ASN A 33 -15.69 3.92 -16.93
N LYS A 34 -14.86 4.66 -17.68
CA LYS A 34 -13.40 4.43 -17.72
C LYS A 34 -12.75 4.61 -16.36
N TRP A 35 -13.17 5.63 -15.58
CA TRP A 35 -12.65 5.83 -14.21
C TRP A 35 -12.99 4.64 -13.31
N GLU A 36 -14.26 4.21 -13.31
CA GLU A 36 -14.72 3.10 -12.47
C GLU A 36 -14.09 1.75 -12.80
N ASN A 37 -13.65 1.57 -14.05
CA ASN A 37 -12.97 0.36 -14.50
C ASN A 37 -11.43 0.46 -14.42
N GLY A 38 -10.89 1.61 -13.96
CA GLY A 38 -9.46 1.81 -13.84
C GLY A 38 -8.70 2.03 -15.16
N ASN A 39 -9.43 2.28 -16.26
CA ASN A 39 -8.84 2.52 -17.58
C ASN A 39 -8.31 3.95 -17.76
N SER A 40 -8.80 4.88 -16.95
CA SER A 40 -8.32 6.26 -16.85
C SER A 40 -8.65 6.83 -15.47
N ASN A 41 -8.03 7.96 -15.13
CA ASN A 41 -8.31 8.71 -13.91
C ASN A 41 -9.02 10.03 -14.24
N PRO A 42 -9.82 10.58 -13.31
CA PRO A 42 -10.33 11.93 -13.42
C PRO A 42 -9.20 12.95 -13.45
N ASP A 43 -9.40 14.06 -14.17
CA ASP A 43 -8.49 15.21 -14.08
C ASP A 43 -8.48 15.76 -12.66
N ILE A 44 -7.35 16.34 -12.26
CA ILE A 44 -7.15 16.88 -10.91
C ILE A 44 -8.22 17.91 -10.53
N GLU A 45 -8.69 18.71 -11.50
CA GLU A 45 -9.72 19.72 -11.29
C GLU A 45 -11.10 19.13 -10.97
N LEU A 46 -11.34 17.87 -11.35
CA LEU A 46 -12.59 17.15 -11.10
C LEU A 46 -12.62 16.47 -9.71
N LEU A 47 -11.50 16.32 -9.05
CA LEU A 47 -11.43 15.59 -7.77
C LEU A 47 -12.29 16.27 -6.69
N ALA A 48 -12.21 17.59 -6.55
CA ALA A 48 -13.03 18.32 -5.59
C ALA A 48 -14.53 18.29 -5.93
N PRO A 49 -14.96 18.52 -7.18
CA PRO A 49 -16.35 18.30 -7.58
C PRO A 49 -16.88 16.90 -7.34
N ILE A 50 -16.10 15.86 -7.63
CA ILE A 50 -16.46 14.47 -7.38
C ILE A 50 -16.65 14.23 -5.88
N ALA A 51 -15.71 14.66 -5.04
CA ALA A 51 -15.78 14.50 -3.59
C ALA A 51 -17.03 15.18 -3.00
N ARG A 52 -17.34 16.40 -3.45
CA ARG A 52 -18.56 17.13 -3.03
C ARG A 52 -19.84 16.42 -3.48
N LEU A 53 -19.89 15.96 -4.73
CA LEU A 53 -21.07 15.25 -5.27
C LEU A 53 -21.35 13.95 -4.51
N LEU A 54 -20.29 13.24 -4.13
CA LEU A 54 -20.40 11.98 -3.42
C LEU A 54 -20.45 12.14 -1.88
N HIS A 55 -20.39 13.37 -1.37
CA HIS A 55 -20.38 13.69 0.06
C HIS A 55 -19.25 12.99 0.83
N ILE A 56 -18.07 12.92 0.25
CA ILE A 56 -16.85 12.35 0.85
C ILE A 56 -15.72 13.38 0.87
N SER A 57 -14.72 13.14 1.71
CA SER A 57 -13.48 13.93 1.70
C SER A 57 -12.59 13.55 0.51
N LEU A 58 -11.64 14.43 0.15
CA LEU A 58 -10.61 14.10 -0.84
C LEU A 58 -9.74 12.96 -0.37
N ASP A 59 -9.44 12.87 0.92
CA ASP A 59 -8.68 11.76 1.50
C ASP A 59 -9.38 10.42 1.28
N THR A 60 -10.69 10.38 1.50
CA THR A 60 -11.50 9.20 1.22
C THR A 60 -11.52 8.87 -0.27
N LEU A 61 -11.68 9.89 -1.15
CA LEU A 61 -11.70 9.70 -2.59
C LEU A 61 -10.38 9.13 -3.12
N LEU A 62 -9.26 9.63 -2.61
CA LEU A 62 -7.91 9.21 -2.99
C LEU A 62 -7.40 8.00 -2.20
N SER A 63 -8.18 7.50 -1.25
CA SER A 63 -7.77 6.46 -0.30
C SER A 63 -6.47 6.84 0.44
N PHE A 64 -6.34 8.14 0.74
CA PHE A 64 -5.17 8.65 1.44
C PHE A 64 -5.32 8.40 2.94
N HIS A 65 -4.31 7.77 3.51
CA HIS A 65 -4.11 7.65 4.95
C HIS A 65 -2.72 8.16 5.26
N GLU A 66 -2.62 9.10 6.18
CA GLU A 66 -1.33 9.65 6.60
C GLU A 66 -0.45 8.57 7.26
N ASN A 67 -1.09 7.67 7.99
CA ASN A 67 -0.44 6.55 8.65
C ASN A 67 -1.16 5.24 8.29
N LEU A 68 -0.39 4.16 8.27
CA LEU A 68 -0.95 2.82 8.16
C LEU A 68 -1.71 2.44 9.43
N THR A 69 -2.78 1.67 9.27
CA THR A 69 -3.47 1.03 10.39
C THR A 69 -2.63 -0.13 10.95
N ASP A 70 -2.90 -0.52 12.19
CA ASP A 70 -2.22 -1.66 12.84
C ASP A 70 -2.36 -2.96 12.03
N VAL A 71 -3.50 -3.14 11.34
CA VAL A 71 -3.74 -4.31 10.47
C VAL A 71 -2.83 -4.26 9.25
N GLU A 72 -2.76 -3.13 8.56
CA GLU A 72 -1.89 -2.95 7.39
C GLU A 72 -0.41 -3.12 7.75
N ILE A 73 0.03 -2.59 8.90
CA ILE A 73 1.39 -2.80 9.40
C ILE A 73 1.64 -4.30 9.63
N THR A 74 0.71 -4.99 10.26
CA THR A 74 0.83 -6.43 10.52
C THR A 74 0.94 -7.23 9.23
N GLU A 75 0.13 -6.91 8.22
CA GLU A 75 0.17 -7.55 6.90
C GLU A 75 1.53 -7.33 6.21
N LEU A 76 2.06 -6.09 6.23
CA LEU A 76 3.37 -5.77 5.68
C LEU A 76 4.51 -6.53 6.38
N ILE A 77 4.45 -6.65 7.70
CA ILE A 77 5.45 -7.41 8.48
C ILE A 77 5.39 -8.91 8.18
N GLN A 78 4.18 -9.46 8.01
CA GLN A 78 4.02 -10.86 7.58
C GLN A 78 4.54 -11.11 6.17
N GLU A 79 4.31 -10.17 5.25
CA GLU A 79 4.86 -10.24 3.90
C GLU A 79 6.39 -10.21 3.93
N MET A 80 6.97 -9.30 4.72
CA MET A 80 8.41 -9.20 4.93
C MET A 80 9.01 -10.52 5.46
N ASP A 81 8.34 -11.17 6.41
CA ASP A 81 8.78 -12.47 6.94
C ASP A 81 8.80 -13.57 5.88
N LYS A 82 7.78 -13.62 5.04
CA LYS A 82 7.74 -14.53 3.88
C LYS A 82 8.86 -14.24 2.88
N MET A 83 9.13 -12.97 2.61
CA MET A 83 10.19 -12.56 1.69
C MET A 83 11.57 -12.98 2.17
N PHE A 84 11.85 -12.96 3.47
CA PHE A 84 13.11 -13.47 4.01
C PHE A 84 13.36 -14.94 3.66
N SER A 85 12.29 -15.73 3.66
CA SER A 85 12.37 -17.18 3.38
C SER A 85 12.52 -17.47 1.89
N VAL A 86 11.96 -16.65 1.00
CA VAL A 86 11.86 -16.89 -0.45
C VAL A 86 12.94 -16.11 -1.21
N GLU A 87 13.10 -14.83 -0.93
CA GLU A 87 13.94 -13.90 -1.71
C GLU A 87 15.30 -13.60 -1.03
N GLY A 88 15.44 -13.92 0.25
CA GLY A 88 16.63 -13.67 1.04
C GLY A 88 16.72 -12.25 1.61
N TYR A 89 17.79 -12.02 2.40
CA TYR A 89 17.94 -10.78 3.18
C TYR A 89 18.04 -9.53 2.32
N GLU A 90 18.90 -9.54 1.30
CA GLU A 90 19.21 -8.33 0.51
C GLU A 90 17.98 -7.77 -0.21
N LYS A 91 17.21 -8.63 -0.88
CA LYS A 91 15.99 -8.22 -1.57
C LYS A 91 14.91 -7.73 -0.61
N THR A 92 14.77 -8.41 0.52
CA THR A 92 13.83 -8.01 1.57
C THR A 92 14.21 -6.66 2.18
N TYR A 93 15.50 -6.42 2.38
CA TYR A 93 16.01 -5.12 2.84
C TYR A 93 15.67 -3.99 1.87
N GLN A 94 15.91 -4.19 0.57
CA GLN A 94 15.56 -3.19 -0.46
C GLN A 94 14.06 -2.92 -0.52
N TRP A 95 13.26 -3.96 -0.42
CA TRP A 95 11.80 -3.83 -0.35
C TRP A 95 11.37 -3.03 0.90
N ALA A 96 11.91 -3.35 2.06
CA ALA A 96 11.60 -2.67 3.32
C ALA A 96 11.99 -1.19 3.29
N VAL A 97 13.16 -0.85 2.72
CA VAL A 97 13.59 0.54 2.53
C VAL A 97 12.61 1.32 1.66
N ASN A 98 12.06 0.71 0.61
CA ASN A 98 11.08 1.36 -0.25
C ASN A 98 9.76 1.59 0.48
N ILE A 99 9.27 0.63 1.25
CA ILE A 99 8.05 0.80 2.06
C ILE A 99 8.23 1.93 3.09
N ILE A 100 9.37 2.04 3.76
CA ILE A 100 9.64 3.14 4.69
C ILE A 100 9.65 4.50 3.97
N LYS A 101 10.14 4.57 2.73
CA LYS A 101 10.08 5.81 1.94
C LYS A 101 8.65 6.24 1.61
N ASP A 102 7.75 5.28 1.39
CA ASP A 102 6.35 5.57 1.13
C ASP A 102 5.61 6.07 2.39
N TYR A 103 6.04 5.62 3.57
CA TYR A 103 5.45 5.96 4.87
C TYR A 103 6.49 6.51 5.87
N PRO A 104 7.13 7.66 5.57
CA PRO A 104 8.28 8.16 6.34
C PRO A 104 7.93 8.60 7.77
N ASN A 105 6.66 8.85 8.06
CA ASN A 105 6.17 9.31 9.36
C ASN A 105 5.51 8.19 10.19
N CYS A 106 5.43 6.97 9.67
CA CYS A 106 4.85 5.84 10.37
C CYS A 106 5.88 5.18 11.32
N ASN A 107 6.04 5.76 12.51
CA ASN A 107 7.04 5.32 13.49
C ASN A 107 6.90 3.84 13.89
N MET A 108 5.67 3.32 13.99
CA MET A 108 5.43 1.91 14.31
C MET A 108 5.95 0.97 13.23
N LEU A 109 5.70 1.30 11.96
CA LEU A 109 6.24 0.52 10.84
C LEU A 109 7.77 0.54 10.84
N ILE A 110 8.36 1.74 10.95
CA ILE A 110 9.83 1.92 10.94
C ILE A 110 10.47 1.09 12.06
N TRP A 111 9.90 1.14 13.26
CA TRP A 111 10.40 0.39 14.40
C TRP A 111 10.30 -1.13 14.20
N GLN A 112 9.15 -1.63 13.76
CA GLN A 112 8.95 -3.07 13.52
C GLN A 112 9.84 -3.60 12.41
N VAL A 113 9.98 -2.85 11.30
CA VAL A 113 10.90 -3.20 10.21
C VAL A 113 12.35 -3.25 10.70
N ALA A 114 12.79 -2.25 11.47
CA ALA A 114 14.15 -2.21 12.01
C ALA A 114 14.45 -3.42 12.92
N VAL A 115 13.53 -3.74 13.83
CA VAL A 115 13.66 -4.90 14.72
C VAL A 115 13.74 -6.20 13.93
N MET A 116 12.92 -6.34 12.87
CA MET A 116 12.88 -7.53 12.04
C MET A 116 14.16 -7.71 11.22
N LEU A 117 14.66 -6.63 10.62
CA LEU A 117 15.93 -6.64 9.89
C LEU A 117 17.11 -7.01 10.79
N ASP A 118 17.17 -6.43 11.98
CA ASP A 118 18.27 -6.67 12.91
C ASP A 118 18.25 -8.11 13.45
N SER A 119 17.08 -8.62 13.82
CA SER A 119 16.93 -10.01 14.28
C SER A 119 17.34 -11.02 13.20
N ARG A 120 16.98 -10.82 11.95
CA ARG A 120 17.34 -11.71 10.84
C ARG A 120 18.82 -11.61 10.46
N ARG A 121 19.43 -10.43 10.59
CA ARG A 121 20.88 -10.25 10.39
C ARG A 121 21.69 -11.02 11.43
N ILE A 122 21.29 -10.93 12.70
CA ILE A 122 21.95 -11.63 13.81
C ILE A 122 21.84 -13.14 13.61
N ILE A 123 20.66 -13.67 13.29
CA ILE A 123 20.47 -15.10 13.04
C ILE A 123 21.33 -15.58 11.87
N GLY A 124 21.40 -14.82 10.77
CA GLY A 124 22.24 -15.14 9.63
C GLY A 124 23.74 -15.19 10.00
N GLN A 125 24.23 -14.26 10.81
CA GLN A 125 25.61 -14.25 11.30
C GLN A 125 25.88 -15.42 12.26
N CYS A 126 24.96 -15.73 13.17
CA CYS A 126 25.10 -16.87 14.06
C CYS A 126 25.15 -18.20 13.31
N CYS A 127 24.32 -18.37 12.28
CA CYS A 127 24.34 -19.58 11.45
C CYS A 127 25.65 -19.74 10.69
N LEU A 128 26.23 -18.63 10.16
CA LEU A 128 27.51 -18.65 9.47
C LEU A 128 28.67 -18.99 10.42
N LEU A 129 28.68 -18.42 11.63
CA LEU A 129 29.67 -18.75 12.66
C LEU A 129 29.59 -20.21 13.11
N TYR A 130 28.36 -20.73 13.28
CA TYR A 130 28.14 -22.12 13.69
C TYR A 130 28.57 -23.12 12.61
N THR A 131 28.30 -22.84 11.33
CA THR A 131 28.77 -23.69 10.22
C THR A 131 30.27 -23.62 10.02
N SER A 132 30.92 -22.49 10.29
CA SER A 132 32.38 -22.35 10.26
C SER A 132 33.06 -23.17 11.35
N ASP A 133 32.57 -23.13 12.61
CA ASP A 133 33.09 -23.92 13.73
C ASP A 133 32.87 -25.42 13.52
N ALA A 134 31.75 -25.85 12.95
CA ALA A 134 31.49 -27.25 12.61
C ALA A 134 32.41 -27.78 11.49
N ALA A 135 32.85 -26.92 10.56
CA ALA A 135 33.80 -27.29 9.52
C ALA A 135 35.22 -27.45 10.08
N ASP A 136 35.60 -26.67 11.08
CA ASP A 136 36.92 -26.77 11.76
C ASP A 136 37.03 -28.03 12.63
N ASP A 137 35.92 -28.50 13.22
CA ASP A 137 35.91 -29.75 14.02
C ASP A 137 36.02 -31.01 13.16
N LEU A 138 35.85 -30.96 11.86
CA LEU A 138 35.97 -32.08 10.92
C LEU A 138 37.36 -32.26 10.32
N THR A 139 38.26 -31.35 10.61
CA THR A 139 39.69 -31.40 10.21
C THR A 139 40.58 -31.74 11.40
#